data_8fb86686cf9a4b1fc7c5109c1b5c1c3d
#
_entry.id   8fb86686cf9a4b1fc7c5109c1b5c1c3d
#
_cell.length_a   1.000
_cell.length_b   1.000
_cell.length_c   1.000
_cell.angle_alpha   90.00
_cell.angle_beta   90.00
_cell.angle_gamma   90.00
#
_symmetry.space_group_name_H-M   'P 1'
#
loop_
_entity.id
_entity.type
_entity.pdbx_description
1 polymer ?
#
loop_
_entity_poly.entity_id
_entity_poly.type
_entity_poly.pdbx_seq_one_letter_code
_entity_poly.pdbx_strand_id
1 'polypeptide(L)'
;MKIYQILEFNQFNTGSVHQMFQAASGLRERGHDVTIVSKPDAVLAAKAAEQDIRFHGFPFRHQFDFATVRALRRLFRSERPDVIHVHKGVSHALALAATWREPAGAFVVNRGVSFPLDLWNRGKYRTPRVDRVVTVCQQIKDVIVESGRLPAEKVQVVYAGTDVTLFDPARWDARAFRREKSIGDDRFVVAQVGVRDWKGWKELIDSLSDVAPAHPKVHLLLIGCRNEREKEEVLQYARDVGVGERVSAIEYRTDMPNVFASCDCVVDASWAGTGITGTIREAMAMAKPAIATDAGGNRELVSSPEVGWLVPMKDRAALTNALREVMSDRARAAAIGNAARQHVVKGFSKELRIMRLEELYRGIIRMKNFE
;
A
#
# COMPACT_ATOMS: atom_id res chain seq x y z
N MET A 1 -17.90 16.19 -9.96
CA MET A 1 -17.24 16.95 -8.87
C MET A 1 -15.85 17.36 -9.34
N LYS A 2 -15.39 18.53 -8.90
CA LYS A 2 -14.02 18.99 -9.08
C LYS A 2 -13.21 18.58 -7.85
N ILE A 3 -12.25 17.65 -8.01
CA ILE A 3 -11.55 16.95 -6.93
C ILE A 3 -10.06 17.22 -7.01
N TYR A 4 -9.48 17.69 -5.90
CA TYR A 4 -8.05 17.93 -5.77
C TYR A 4 -7.42 16.85 -4.90
N GLN A 5 -6.47 16.10 -5.46
CA GLN A 5 -5.66 15.11 -4.77
C GLN A 5 -4.28 15.73 -4.48
N ILE A 6 -3.96 15.94 -3.20
CA ILE A 6 -2.78 16.72 -2.80
C ILE A 6 -1.81 15.88 -1.99
N LEU A 7 -0.55 15.80 -2.44
CA LEU A 7 0.50 15.02 -1.79
C LEU A 7 1.85 15.72 -1.96
N GLU A 8 2.60 15.89 -0.87
CA GLU A 8 3.94 16.48 -0.89
C GLU A 8 5.05 15.58 -1.46
N PHE A 9 4.76 14.37 -1.88
CA PHE A 9 5.70 13.42 -2.50
C PHE A 9 5.40 13.27 -3.98
N ASN A 10 6.43 13.00 -4.78
CA ASN A 10 6.36 12.85 -6.22
C ASN A 10 6.93 11.52 -6.73
N GLN A 11 7.74 10.81 -5.92
CA GLN A 11 8.38 9.57 -6.34
C GLN A 11 7.37 8.44 -6.48
N PHE A 12 7.19 7.94 -7.70
CA PHE A 12 6.21 6.91 -8.05
C PHE A 12 6.51 5.53 -7.42
N ASN A 13 7.69 5.34 -6.83
CA ASN A 13 8.06 4.13 -6.09
C ASN A 13 7.50 4.06 -4.66
N THR A 14 6.72 5.04 -4.22
CA THR A 14 6.11 5.05 -2.89
C THR A 14 4.64 4.66 -2.94
N GLY A 15 4.20 3.78 -2.03
CA GLY A 15 2.81 3.33 -1.98
C GLY A 15 1.79 4.46 -1.83
N SER A 16 2.16 5.60 -1.21
CA SER A 16 1.26 6.76 -1.08
C SER A 16 1.02 7.46 -2.42
N VAL A 17 2.05 7.58 -3.27
CA VAL A 17 1.91 8.16 -4.62
C VAL A 17 1.07 7.24 -5.50
N HIS A 18 1.35 5.93 -5.47
CA HIS A 18 0.53 4.95 -6.18
C HIS A 18 -0.95 5.02 -5.78
N GLN A 19 -1.24 5.04 -4.48
CA GLN A 19 -2.61 5.08 -3.98
C GLN A 19 -3.32 6.41 -4.31
N MET A 20 -2.62 7.53 -4.28
CA MET A 20 -3.16 8.83 -4.68
C MET A 20 -3.44 8.86 -6.19
N PHE A 21 -2.49 8.41 -7.00
CA PHE A 21 -2.64 8.37 -8.46
C PHE A 21 -3.76 7.42 -8.89
N GLN A 22 -3.85 6.23 -8.30
CA GLN A 22 -4.92 5.26 -8.53
C GLN A 22 -6.30 5.84 -8.20
N ALA A 23 -6.42 6.61 -7.10
CA ALA A 23 -7.65 7.29 -6.75
C ALA A 23 -7.98 8.39 -7.77
N ALA A 24 -6.98 9.18 -8.20
CA ALA A 24 -7.16 10.24 -9.17
C ALA A 24 -7.63 9.67 -10.53
N SER A 25 -6.94 8.64 -11.04
CA SER A 25 -7.28 7.97 -12.30
C SER A 25 -8.69 7.38 -12.27
N GLY A 26 -9.02 6.58 -11.26
CA GLY A 26 -10.33 5.96 -11.20
C GLY A 26 -11.48 6.94 -10.97
N LEU A 27 -11.26 8.06 -10.26
CA LEU A 27 -12.25 9.13 -10.16
C LEU A 27 -12.40 9.86 -11.49
N ARG A 28 -11.32 10.04 -12.25
CA ARG A 28 -11.38 10.60 -13.61
C ARG A 28 -12.18 9.71 -14.57
N GLU A 29 -11.93 8.40 -14.56
CA GLU A 29 -12.68 7.40 -15.32
C GLU A 29 -14.19 7.42 -15.01
N ARG A 30 -14.58 7.83 -13.80
CA ARG A 30 -15.97 7.97 -13.36
C ARG A 30 -16.57 9.35 -13.67
N GLY A 31 -15.90 10.15 -14.51
CA GLY A 31 -16.39 11.43 -15.01
C GLY A 31 -16.20 12.63 -14.06
N HIS A 32 -15.31 12.53 -13.08
CA HIS A 32 -14.95 13.67 -12.24
C HIS A 32 -13.85 14.52 -12.86
N ASP A 33 -13.86 15.82 -12.58
CA ASP A 33 -12.78 16.74 -12.92
C ASP A 33 -11.70 16.65 -11.83
N VAL A 34 -10.60 15.93 -12.12
CA VAL A 34 -9.57 15.61 -11.14
C VAL A 34 -8.29 16.41 -11.41
N THR A 35 -7.71 16.94 -10.35
CA THR A 35 -6.43 17.67 -10.37
C THR A 35 -5.50 17.07 -9.33
N ILE A 36 -4.28 16.73 -9.74
CA ILE A 36 -3.18 16.33 -8.83
C ILE A 36 -2.34 17.56 -8.52
N VAL A 37 -2.06 17.76 -7.23
CA VAL A 37 -1.15 18.81 -6.74
C VAL A 37 -0.03 18.14 -5.96
N SER A 38 1.20 18.26 -6.44
CA SER A 38 2.35 17.58 -5.84
C SER A 38 3.63 18.41 -5.98
N LYS A 39 4.77 17.89 -5.48
CA LYS A 39 6.06 18.43 -5.90
C LYS A 39 6.26 18.27 -7.40
N PRO A 40 6.94 19.22 -8.07
CA PRO A 40 7.23 19.09 -9.48
C PRO A 40 7.94 17.76 -9.80
N ASP A 41 7.41 17.02 -10.77
CA ASP A 41 7.97 15.76 -11.25
C ASP A 41 7.48 15.50 -12.66
N ALA A 42 8.43 15.28 -13.58
CA ALA A 42 8.10 15.08 -14.99
C ALA A 42 7.37 13.75 -15.24
N VAL A 43 7.73 12.69 -14.51
CA VAL A 43 7.11 11.36 -14.66
C VAL A 43 5.66 11.38 -14.17
N LEU A 44 5.43 11.96 -13.00
CA LEU A 44 4.08 12.06 -12.44
C LEU A 44 3.19 12.98 -13.30
N ALA A 45 3.73 14.09 -13.80
CA ALA A 45 3.03 15.00 -14.69
C ALA A 45 2.66 14.34 -16.04
N ALA A 46 3.60 13.59 -16.64
CA ALA A 46 3.34 12.85 -17.88
C ALA A 46 2.25 11.79 -17.69
N LYS A 47 2.34 10.98 -16.63
CA LYS A 47 1.32 9.98 -16.29
C LYS A 47 -0.06 10.61 -16.01
N ALA A 48 -0.10 11.78 -15.39
CA ALA A 48 -1.34 12.51 -15.17
C ALA A 48 -1.94 12.98 -16.50
N ALA A 49 -1.12 13.50 -17.42
CA ALA A 49 -1.54 13.94 -18.74
C ALA A 49 -2.08 12.77 -19.60
N GLU A 50 -1.46 11.60 -19.55
CA GLU A 50 -1.94 10.37 -20.23
C GLU A 50 -3.36 9.98 -19.81
N GLN A 51 -3.80 10.38 -18.63
CA GLN A 51 -5.12 10.09 -18.06
C GLN A 51 -6.05 11.31 -18.09
N ASP A 52 -5.67 12.37 -18.81
CA ASP A 52 -6.40 13.65 -18.85
C ASP A 52 -6.66 14.23 -17.44
N ILE A 53 -5.67 14.10 -16.54
CA ILE A 53 -5.67 14.63 -15.19
C ILE A 53 -4.77 15.86 -15.14
N ARG A 54 -5.30 17.00 -14.68
CA ARG A 54 -4.51 18.22 -14.52
C ARG A 54 -3.48 18.06 -13.42
N PHE A 55 -2.29 18.61 -13.63
CA PHE A 55 -1.20 18.57 -12.67
C PHE A 55 -0.69 19.97 -12.33
N HIS A 56 -0.56 20.26 -11.02
CA HIS A 56 0.10 21.46 -10.52
C HIS A 56 1.29 21.10 -9.63
N GLY A 57 2.45 21.62 -9.99
CA GLY A 57 3.69 21.45 -9.23
C GLY A 57 3.92 22.59 -8.25
N PHE A 58 3.95 22.30 -6.93
CA PHE A 58 4.36 23.27 -5.89
C PHE A 58 5.48 22.68 -5.04
N PRO A 59 6.35 23.51 -4.44
CA PRO A 59 7.58 23.03 -3.80
C PRO A 59 7.36 22.18 -2.55
N PHE A 60 6.31 22.39 -1.77
CA PHE A 60 6.02 21.65 -0.53
C PHE A 60 7.28 21.44 0.35
N ARG A 61 8.01 22.53 0.67
CA ARG A 61 9.30 22.46 1.39
C ARG A 61 9.16 21.93 2.80
N HIS A 62 8.25 22.50 3.57
CA HIS A 62 7.94 22.16 4.95
C HIS A 62 6.55 22.68 5.33
N GLN A 63 6.07 22.36 6.54
CA GLN A 63 4.71 22.71 6.98
C GLN A 63 4.43 24.22 7.15
N PHE A 64 5.45 25.07 7.09
CA PHE A 64 5.35 26.54 7.13
C PHE A 64 5.74 27.21 5.82
N ASP A 65 5.61 26.52 4.69
CA ASP A 65 5.89 27.06 3.36
C ASP A 65 4.77 28.03 2.92
N PHE A 66 4.90 29.29 3.35
CA PHE A 66 3.92 30.35 3.05
C PHE A 66 3.74 30.61 1.55
N ALA A 67 4.77 30.40 0.74
CA ALA A 67 4.68 30.56 -0.72
C ALA A 67 3.71 29.52 -1.29
N THR A 68 3.85 28.24 -0.89
CA THR A 68 2.93 27.16 -1.26
C THR A 68 1.52 27.41 -0.71
N VAL A 69 1.35 27.90 0.52
CA VAL A 69 0.04 28.28 1.07
C VAL A 69 -0.64 29.34 0.21
N ARG A 70 0.11 30.40 -0.18
CA ARG A 70 -0.44 31.47 -1.03
C ARG A 70 -0.83 30.96 -2.44
N ALA A 71 -0.02 30.08 -3.02
CA ALA A 71 -0.29 29.45 -4.31
C ALA A 71 -1.54 28.56 -4.27
N LEU A 72 -1.65 27.68 -3.26
CA LEU A 72 -2.81 26.85 -3.02
C LEU A 72 -4.08 27.70 -2.81
N ARG A 73 -3.98 28.79 -2.02
CA ARG A 73 -5.10 29.69 -1.77
C ARG A 73 -5.60 30.34 -3.07
N ARG A 74 -4.69 30.82 -3.92
CA ARG A 74 -5.05 31.39 -5.24
C ARG A 74 -5.75 30.33 -6.09
N LEU A 75 -5.18 29.11 -6.17
CA LEU A 75 -5.73 28.00 -6.93
C LEU A 75 -7.13 27.64 -6.43
N PHE A 76 -7.36 27.51 -5.12
CA PHE A 76 -8.68 27.16 -4.59
C PHE A 76 -9.71 28.28 -4.78
N ARG A 77 -9.30 29.54 -4.75
CA ARG A 77 -10.20 30.67 -5.05
C ARG A 77 -10.65 30.72 -6.51
N SER A 78 -9.70 30.50 -7.43
CA SER A 78 -10.00 30.54 -8.87
C SER A 78 -10.79 29.31 -9.33
N GLU A 79 -10.44 28.12 -8.81
CA GLU A 79 -10.96 26.85 -9.30
C GLU A 79 -12.18 26.33 -8.51
N ARG A 80 -12.35 26.77 -7.27
CA ARG A 80 -13.46 26.38 -6.36
C ARG A 80 -13.69 24.87 -6.32
N PRO A 81 -12.73 24.07 -5.81
CA PRO A 81 -12.88 22.61 -5.76
C PRO A 81 -14.05 22.19 -4.86
N ASP A 82 -14.81 21.17 -5.30
CA ASP A 82 -15.83 20.52 -4.48
C ASP A 82 -15.19 19.68 -3.38
N VAL A 83 -14.00 19.09 -3.64
CA VAL A 83 -13.28 18.23 -2.72
C VAL A 83 -11.79 18.54 -2.72
N ILE A 84 -11.21 18.69 -1.55
CA ILE A 84 -9.77 18.76 -1.29
C ILE A 84 -9.39 17.53 -0.47
N HIS A 85 -8.69 16.56 -1.07
CA HIS A 85 -8.20 15.36 -0.41
C HIS A 85 -6.68 15.39 -0.27
N VAL A 86 -6.19 15.48 0.96
CA VAL A 86 -4.76 15.56 1.29
C VAL A 86 -4.24 14.22 1.81
N HIS A 87 -3.03 13.82 1.39
CA HIS A 87 -2.55 12.46 1.64
C HIS A 87 -1.44 12.33 2.68
N LYS A 88 -0.82 13.41 3.13
CA LYS A 88 0.24 13.38 4.14
C LYS A 88 0.31 14.66 4.96
N GLY A 89 1.25 14.70 5.91
CA GLY A 89 1.30 15.71 6.97
C GLY A 89 1.63 17.13 6.52
N VAL A 90 2.53 17.33 5.54
CA VAL A 90 2.89 18.66 5.02
C VAL A 90 1.77 19.17 4.13
N SER A 91 1.29 18.37 3.17
CA SER A 91 0.14 18.74 2.32
C SER A 91 -1.11 19.05 3.15
N HIS A 92 -1.36 18.30 4.23
CA HIS A 92 -2.44 18.58 5.17
C HIS A 92 -2.30 19.97 5.81
N ALA A 93 -1.12 20.28 6.40
CA ALA A 93 -0.90 21.56 7.06
C ALA A 93 -1.05 22.75 6.11
N LEU A 94 -0.46 22.65 4.91
CA LEU A 94 -0.46 23.76 3.94
C LEU A 94 -1.84 23.96 3.29
N ALA A 95 -2.55 22.88 2.92
CA ALA A 95 -3.90 23.00 2.38
C ALA A 95 -4.91 23.49 3.42
N LEU A 96 -4.77 23.06 4.68
CA LEU A 96 -5.59 23.56 5.79
C LEU A 96 -5.38 25.07 5.98
N ALA A 97 -4.13 25.54 6.01
CA ALA A 97 -3.81 26.96 6.10
C ALA A 97 -4.31 27.76 4.88
N ALA A 98 -4.27 27.15 3.69
CA ALA A 98 -4.77 27.80 2.47
C ALA A 98 -6.29 27.97 2.48
N THR A 99 -7.03 27.09 3.16
CA THR A 99 -8.50 27.11 3.24
C THR A 99 -9.05 27.73 4.53
N TRP A 100 -8.20 28.26 5.42
CA TRP A 100 -8.58 28.70 6.78
C TRP A 100 -9.74 29.69 6.85
N ARG A 101 -9.89 30.60 5.88
CA ARG A 101 -10.95 31.62 5.84
C ARG A 101 -11.73 31.59 4.52
N GLU A 102 -11.62 30.52 3.78
CA GLU A 102 -12.25 30.38 2.46
C GLU A 102 -13.37 29.34 2.53
N PRO A 103 -14.53 29.62 1.96
CA PRO A 103 -15.51 28.58 1.67
C PRO A 103 -14.92 27.64 0.62
N ALA A 104 -14.37 26.55 1.06
CA ALA A 104 -13.89 25.50 0.17
C ALA A 104 -14.78 24.27 0.37
N GLY A 105 -14.86 23.43 -0.65
CA GLY A 105 -15.59 22.17 -0.62
C GLY A 105 -15.22 21.22 0.53
N ALA A 106 -15.55 19.98 0.41
CA ALA A 106 -15.21 18.95 1.39
C ALA A 106 -13.68 18.85 1.60
N PHE A 107 -13.22 18.84 2.86
CA PHE A 107 -11.80 18.68 3.21
C PHE A 107 -11.58 17.32 3.84
N VAL A 108 -10.93 16.43 3.09
CA VAL A 108 -10.66 15.05 3.47
C VAL A 108 -9.17 14.85 3.70
N VAL A 109 -8.82 14.13 4.77
CA VAL A 109 -7.43 13.85 5.13
C VAL A 109 -7.20 12.36 5.11
N ASN A 110 -6.27 11.88 4.27
CA ASN A 110 -5.85 10.48 4.29
C ASN A 110 -4.77 10.24 5.35
N ARG A 111 -4.93 9.18 6.13
CA ARG A 111 -3.94 8.72 7.12
C ARG A 111 -3.61 7.25 6.87
N GLY A 112 -2.43 7.00 6.33
CA GLY A 112 -1.94 5.66 5.97
C GLY A 112 -0.88 5.10 6.90
N VAL A 113 -0.69 5.68 8.11
CA VAL A 113 0.33 5.26 9.07
C VAL A 113 -0.27 5.12 10.47
N SER A 114 0.14 4.08 11.20
CA SER A 114 -0.35 3.72 12.52
C SER A 114 0.33 4.44 13.70
N PHE A 115 1.24 5.39 13.42
CA PHE A 115 1.84 6.17 14.52
C PHE A 115 0.79 7.03 15.21
N PRO A 116 0.73 7.04 16.56
CA PRO A 116 -0.16 7.90 17.33
C PRO A 116 0.01 9.38 16.97
N LEU A 117 -1.06 10.15 17.11
CA LEU A 117 -1.00 11.58 16.95
C LEU A 117 -0.40 12.23 18.21
N ASP A 118 0.69 12.95 18.05
CA ASP A 118 1.25 13.77 19.10
C ASP A 118 0.39 15.01 19.39
N LEU A 119 0.66 15.71 20.51
CA LEU A 119 -0.09 16.87 20.94
C LEU A 119 -0.15 17.98 19.87
N TRP A 120 0.95 18.19 19.14
CA TRP A 120 1.06 19.23 18.12
C TRP A 120 0.25 18.90 16.87
N ASN A 121 0.21 17.63 16.49
CA ASN A 121 -0.51 17.19 15.30
C ASN A 121 -2.01 17.03 15.53
N ARG A 122 -2.50 16.82 16.77
CA ARG A 122 -3.94 16.64 17.07
C ARG A 122 -4.80 17.77 16.54
N GLY A 123 -4.36 19.03 16.75
CA GLY A 123 -5.13 20.23 16.41
C GLY A 123 -5.58 20.26 14.96
N LYS A 124 -4.69 19.90 14.01
CA LYS A 124 -5.01 19.94 12.59
C LYS A 124 -6.03 18.86 12.14
N TYR A 125 -6.20 17.77 12.91
CA TYR A 125 -7.24 16.75 12.65
C TYR A 125 -8.56 17.10 13.35
N ARG A 126 -8.51 17.76 14.50
CA ARG A 126 -9.69 18.14 15.31
C ARG A 126 -10.45 19.33 14.77
N THR A 127 -9.80 20.18 13.99
CA THR A 127 -10.44 21.39 13.43
C THR A 127 -11.75 21.06 12.72
N PRO A 128 -12.80 21.90 12.87
CA PRO A 128 -14.06 21.74 12.12
C PRO A 128 -13.85 21.77 10.60
N ARG A 129 -12.76 22.39 10.12
CA ARG A 129 -12.47 22.44 8.68
C ARG A 129 -12.20 21.08 8.07
N VAL A 130 -11.70 20.10 8.85
CA VAL A 130 -11.53 18.72 8.41
C VAL A 130 -12.85 17.99 8.55
N ASP A 131 -13.48 17.69 7.44
CA ASP A 131 -14.79 17.04 7.41
C ASP A 131 -14.68 15.54 7.73
N ARG A 132 -13.68 14.84 7.14
CA ARG A 132 -13.42 13.41 7.37
C ARG A 132 -11.93 13.10 7.34
N VAL A 133 -11.57 12.11 8.13
CA VAL A 133 -10.26 11.46 8.06
C VAL A 133 -10.46 10.06 7.48
N VAL A 134 -9.74 9.73 6.42
CA VAL A 134 -9.76 8.42 5.78
C VAL A 134 -8.54 7.63 6.24
N THR A 135 -8.76 6.42 6.73
CA THR A 135 -7.70 5.46 7.06
C THR A 135 -7.75 4.25 6.15
N VAL A 136 -6.60 3.60 5.98
CA VAL A 136 -6.48 2.45 5.06
C VAL A 136 -6.75 1.10 5.75
N CYS A 137 -6.99 1.10 7.06
CA CYS A 137 -7.39 -0.07 7.85
C CYS A 137 -8.02 0.36 9.18
N GLN A 138 -8.71 -0.57 9.84
CA GLN A 138 -9.37 -0.33 11.13
C GLN A 138 -8.35 -0.04 12.23
N GLN A 139 -7.24 -0.77 12.28
CA GLN A 139 -6.19 -0.54 13.28
C GLN A 139 -5.71 0.91 13.27
N ILE A 140 -5.48 1.52 12.08
CA ILE A 140 -5.07 2.92 12.00
C ILE A 140 -6.21 3.84 12.50
N LYS A 141 -7.47 3.52 12.20
CA LYS A 141 -8.61 4.26 12.73
C LYS A 141 -8.59 4.27 14.26
N ASP A 142 -8.45 3.10 14.88
CA ASP A 142 -8.48 2.97 16.34
C ASP A 142 -7.35 3.79 16.99
N VAL A 143 -6.13 3.67 16.46
CA VAL A 143 -4.97 4.44 16.94
C VAL A 143 -5.19 5.95 16.84
N ILE A 144 -5.75 6.48 15.75
CA ILE A 144 -5.91 7.93 15.60
C ILE A 144 -7.17 8.47 16.30
N VAL A 145 -8.20 7.68 16.46
CA VAL A 145 -9.38 8.03 17.27
C VAL A 145 -8.93 8.19 18.71
N GLU A 146 -8.22 7.22 19.27
CA GLU A 146 -7.72 7.25 20.64
C GLU A 146 -6.69 8.36 20.85
N SER A 147 -5.55 8.30 20.11
CA SER A 147 -4.45 9.25 20.28
C SER A 147 -4.83 10.69 19.93
N GLY A 148 -5.68 10.87 18.93
CA GLY A 148 -6.18 12.16 18.46
C GLY A 148 -7.36 12.69 19.29
N ARG A 149 -8.01 11.87 20.10
CA ARG A 149 -9.30 12.15 20.75
C ARG A 149 -10.32 12.65 19.71
N LEU A 150 -10.42 11.92 18.59
CA LEU A 150 -11.33 12.25 17.50
C LEU A 150 -12.65 11.52 17.68
N PRO A 151 -13.79 12.13 17.32
CA PRO A 151 -15.03 11.40 17.20
C PRO A 151 -14.89 10.25 16.20
N ALA A 152 -15.36 9.05 16.54
CA ALA A 152 -15.19 7.87 15.69
C ALA A 152 -15.88 8.01 14.32
N GLU A 153 -16.98 8.76 14.25
CA GLU A 153 -17.73 9.08 13.04
C GLU A 153 -16.95 10.04 12.10
N LYS A 154 -15.99 10.80 12.64
CA LYS A 154 -15.10 11.63 11.83
C LYS A 154 -14.06 10.83 11.05
N VAL A 155 -13.81 9.58 11.46
CA VAL A 155 -12.79 8.71 10.89
C VAL A 155 -13.44 7.53 10.16
N GLN A 156 -13.22 7.43 8.86
CA GLN A 156 -13.77 6.37 8.02
C GLN A 156 -12.66 5.49 7.44
N VAL A 157 -12.87 4.18 7.51
CA VAL A 157 -11.97 3.21 6.86
C VAL A 157 -12.35 3.09 5.39
N VAL A 158 -11.37 3.36 4.52
CA VAL A 158 -11.42 3.06 3.09
C VAL A 158 -10.15 2.30 2.73
N TYR A 159 -10.27 1.01 2.64
CA TYR A 159 -9.12 0.12 2.36
C TYR A 159 -8.37 0.53 1.10
N ALA A 160 -7.06 0.38 1.13
CA ALA A 160 -6.24 0.55 -0.06
C ALA A 160 -6.63 -0.51 -1.11
N GLY A 161 -6.71 -0.11 -2.37
CA GLY A 161 -7.15 -0.98 -3.47
C GLY A 161 -6.00 -1.64 -4.22
N THR A 162 -6.24 -2.84 -4.75
CA THR A 162 -5.40 -3.50 -5.75
C THR A 162 -6.10 -3.51 -7.10
N ASP A 163 -5.35 -3.24 -8.15
CA ASP A 163 -5.85 -3.39 -9.53
C ASP A 163 -5.93 -4.88 -9.88
N VAL A 164 -7.11 -5.47 -9.65
CA VAL A 164 -7.34 -6.92 -9.85
C VAL A 164 -7.38 -7.33 -11.32
N THR A 165 -7.40 -6.36 -12.25
CA THR A 165 -7.27 -6.60 -13.69
C THR A 165 -5.80 -6.71 -14.08
N LEU A 166 -4.94 -5.87 -13.51
CA LEU A 166 -3.49 -5.96 -13.68
C LEU A 166 -2.94 -7.21 -12.98
N PHE A 167 -3.35 -7.45 -11.73
CA PHE A 167 -2.99 -8.61 -10.93
C PHE A 167 -3.99 -9.77 -11.18
N ASP A 168 -4.09 -10.18 -12.43
CA ASP A 168 -4.90 -11.33 -12.86
C ASP A 168 -3.98 -12.47 -13.30
N PRO A 169 -4.00 -13.64 -12.62
CA PRO A 169 -3.13 -14.76 -12.95
C PRO A 169 -3.30 -15.27 -14.39
N ALA A 170 -4.48 -15.11 -15.01
CA ALA A 170 -4.73 -15.53 -16.37
C ALA A 170 -3.97 -14.70 -17.44
N ARG A 171 -3.45 -13.54 -17.07
CA ARG A 171 -2.77 -12.62 -18.00
C ARG A 171 -1.25 -12.78 -18.05
N TRP A 172 -0.67 -13.63 -17.21
CA TRP A 172 0.77 -13.71 -17.00
C TRP A 172 1.29 -15.13 -17.15
N ASP A 173 2.42 -15.28 -17.86
CA ASP A 173 3.12 -16.56 -17.97
C ASP A 173 3.88 -16.86 -16.67
N ALA A 174 3.46 -17.89 -15.96
CA ALA A 174 4.09 -18.34 -14.71
C ALA A 174 5.56 -18.74 -14.85
N ARG A 175 6.05 -18.97 -16.07
CA ARG A 175 7.43 -19.37 -16.35
C ARG A 175 8.31 -18.21 -16.86
N ALA A 176 7.73 -17.08 -17.26
CA ALA A 176 8.48 -15.99 -17.89
C ALA A 176 9.61 -15.47 -16.99
N PHE A 177 9.30 -15.11 -15.76
CA PHE A 177 10.29 -14.63 -14.79
C PHE A 177 11.25 -15.74 -14.34
N ARG A 178 10.79 -17.00 -14.22
CA ARG A 178 11.69 -18.14 -13.91
C ARG A 178 12.75 -18.31 -14.98
N ARG A 179 12.36 -18.24 -16.27
CA ARG A 179 13.32 -18.29 -17.38
C ARG A 179 14.32 -17.12 -17.34
N GLU A 180 13.83 -15.89 -17.11
CA GLU A 180 14.67 -14.69 -16.98
C GLU A 180 15.73 -14.85 -15.88
N LYS A 181 15.38 -15.46 -14.75
CA LYS A 181 16.28 -15.60 -13.59
C LYS A 181 16.93 -16.97 -13.48
N SER A 182 16.79 -17.84 -14.47
CA SER A 182 17.32 -19.21 -14.45
C SER A 182 16.88 -20.03 -13.22
N ILE A 183 15.64 -19.81 -12.75
CA ILE A 183 15.04 -20.58 -11.66
C ILE A 183 14.36 -21.80 -12.26
N GLY A 184 14.80 -23.00 -11.85
CA GLY A 184 14.23 -24.26 -12.35
C GLY A 184 12.74 -24.39 -12.08
N ASP A 185 12.00 -24.99 -13.02
CA ASP A 185 10.55 -25.20 -12.91
C ASP A 185 10.17 -26.14 -11.76
N ASP A 186 11.10 -26.95 -11.28
CA ASP A 186 10.93 -27.88 -10.17
C ASP A 186 11.12 -27.21 -8.79
N ARG A 187 11.62 -25.96 -8.74
CA ARG A 187 11.78 -25.19 -7.50
C ARG A 187 10.44 -24.74 -6.93
N PHE A 188 10.33 -24.75 -5.61
CA PHE A 188 9.24 -24.07 -4.90
C PHE A 188 9.71 -22.66 -4.54
N VAL A 189 9.14 -21.66 -5.21
CA VAL A 189 9.57 -20.28 -5.09
C VAL A 189 8.73 -19.53 -4.05
N VAL A 190 9.37 -19.14 -2.96
CA VAL A 190 8.84 -18.23 -1.93
C VAL A 190 9.35 -16.83 -2.23
N ALA A 191 8.48 -15.83 -2.30
CA ALA A 191 8.90 -14.46 -2.53
C ALA A 191 8.56 -13.53 -1.38
N GLN A 192 9.43 -12.55 -1.10
CA GLN A 192 9.14 -11.41 -0.24
C GLN A 192 9.59 -10.12 -0.90
N VAL A 193 8.80 -9.04 -0.75
CA VAL A 193 9.11 -7.71 -1.28
C VAL A 193 9.50 -6.76 -0.16
N GLY A 194 10.66 -6.13 -0.35
CA GLY A 194 11.27 -5.18 0.56
C GLY A 194 12.35 -5.82 1.43
N VAL A 195 13.54 -5.23 1.34
CA VAL A 195 14.72 -5.61 2.11
C VAL A 195 15.03 -4.46 3.07
N ARG A 196 14.34 -4.44 4.19
CA ARG A 196 14.53 -3.52 5.31
C ARG A 196 14.50 -4.35 6.58
N ASP A 197 15.20 -3.95 7.65
CA ASP A 197 15.22 -4.71 8.90
C ASP A 197 13.82 -5.02 9.40
N TRP A 198 12.96 -4.01 9.43
CA TRP A 198 11.57 -4.18 9.89
C TRP A 198 10.68 -5.02 8.96
N LYS A 199 11.18 -5.40 7.77
CA LYS A 199 10.53 -6.32 6.84
C LYS A 199 10.75 -7.79 7.19
N GLY A 200 11.60 -8.10 8.17
CA GLY A 200 11.79 -9.45 8.68
C GLY A 200 12.42 -10.43 7.68
N TRP A 201 13.26 -9.91 6.77
CA TRP A 201 13.90 -10.76 5.77
C TRP A 201 14.92 -11.73 6.38
N LYS A 202 15.55 -11.37 7.52
CA LYS A 202 16.44 -12.26 8.28
C LYS A 202 15.66 -13.41 8.89
N GLU A 203 14.55 -13.09 9.56
CA GLU A 203 13.63 -14.06 10.14
C GLU A 203 13.09 -15.03 9.06
N LEU A 204 12.85 -14.55 7.85
CA LEU A 204 12.42 -15.40 6.75
C LEU A 204 13.54 -16.30 6.22
N ILE A 205 14.79 -15.81 6.11
CA ILE A 205 15.96 -16.64 5.75
C ILE A 205 16.20 -17.70 6.84
N ASP A 206 16.08 -17.35 8.11
CA ASP A 206 16.21 -18.30 9.21
C ASP A 206 15.13 -19.38 9.15
N SER A 207 13.87 -19.01 8.88
CA SER A 207 12.78 -19.97 8.70
C SER A 207 13.00 -20.84 7.46
N LEU A 208 13.60 -20.28 6.39
CA LEU A 208 14.00 -21.07 5.22
C LEU A 208 15.03 -22.12 5.57
N SER A 209 16.02 -21.79 6.43
CA SER A 209 17.05 -22.78 6.85
C SER A 209 16.45 -23.95 7.64
N ASP A 210 15.39 -23.70 8.41
CA ASP A 210 14.67 -24.75 9.15
C ASP A 210 13.84 -25.68 8.24
N VAL A 211 13.38 -25.21 7.10
CA VAL A 211 12.55 -26.03 6.17
C VAL A 211 13.38 -26.67 5.06
N ALA A 212 14.51 -26.09 4.70
CA ALA A 212 15.35 -26.53 3.58
C ALA A 212 15.78 -28.01 3.62
N PRO A 213 16.09 -28.64 4.79
CA PRO A 213 16.44 -30.05 4.86
C PRO A 213 15.31 -30.99 4.38
N ALA A 214 14.05 -30.68 4.75
CA ALA A 214 12.89 -31.46 4.33
C ALA A 214 12.35 -31.04 2.94
N HIS A 215 12.65 -29.83 2.48
CA HIS A 215 12.21 -29.29 1.21
C HIS A 215 13.41 -28.81 0.35
N PRO A 216 14.23 -29.73 -0.17
CA PRO A 216 15.49 -29.37 -0.85
C PRO A 216 15.33 -28.52 -2.11
N LYS A 217 14.13 -28.44 -2.67
CA LYS A 217 13.79 -27.64 -3.84
C LYS A 217 13.25 -26.24 -3.51
N VAL A 218 13.17 -25.84 -2.24
CA VAL A 218 12.73 -24.50 -1.86
C VAL A 218 13.73 -23.44 -2.32
N HIS A 219 13.22 -22.32 -2.80
CA HIS A 219 14.00 -21.17 -3.25
C HIS A 219 13.34 -19.87 -2.77
N LEU A 220 14.09 -19.01 -2.09
CA LEU A 220 13.63 -17.72 -1.62
C LEU A 220 14.07 -16.63 -2.57
N LEU A 221 13.13 -15.82 -3.01
CA LEU A 221 13.34 -14.62 -3.81
C LEU A 221 13.07 -13.37 -2.98
N LEU A 222 14.11 -12.62 -2.63
CA LEU A 222 14.01 -11.32 -1.96
C LEU A 222 14.11 -10.20 -2.98
N ILE A 223 13.08 -9.34 -3.05
CA ILE A 223 12.91 -8.33 -4.08
C ILE A 223 12.97 -6.93 -3.45
N GLY A 224 13.66 -6.01 -4.11
CA GLY A 224 13.68 -4.61 -3.71
C GLY A 224 14.92 -4.19 -2.93
N CYS A 225 16.06 -4.83 -3.20
CA CYS A 225 17.37 -4.32 -2.79
C CYS A 225 17.62 -2.96 -3.46
N ARG A 226 18.10 -1.98 -2.69
CA ARG A 226 18.33 -0.61 -3.18
C ARG A 226 19.62 -0.46 -3.96
N ASN A 227 20.58 -1.33 -3.68
CA ASN A 227 21.93 -1.30 -4.26
C ASN A 227 22.62 -2.65 -4.06
N GLU A 228 23.78 -2.84 -4.69
CA GLU A 228 24.57 -4.07 -4.61
C GLU A 228 25.05 -4.39 -3.17
N ARG A 229 25.31 -3.38 -2.35
CA ARG A 229 25.70 -3.61 -0.94
C ARG A 229 24.60 -4.31 -0.15
N GLU A 230 23.36 -3.83 -0.29
CA GLU A 230 22.19 -4.44 0.40
C GLU A 230 21.92 -5.85 -0.12
N LYS A 231 22.12 -6.08 -1.42
CA LYS A 231 22.02 -7.40 -2.05
C LYS A 231 23.08 -8.35 -1.50
N GLU A 232 24.34 -7.89 -1.41
CA GLU A 232 25.43 -8.71 -0.87
C GLU A 232 25.22 -9.00 0.63
N GLU A 233 24.70 -8.06 1.42
CA GLU A 233 24.33 -8.28 2.82
C GLU A 233 23.33 -9.43 2.95
N VAL A 234 22.30 -9.47 2.12
CA VAL A 234 21.30 -10.54 2.10
C VAL A 234 21.94 -11.89 1.74
N LEU A 235 22.73 -11.92 0.67
CA LEU A 235 23.35 -13.15 0.21
C LEU A 235 24.39 -13.68 1.19
N GLN A 236 25.15 -12.77 1.84
CA GLN A 236 26.10 -13.17 2.88
C GLN A 236 25.38 -13.78 4.08
N TYR A 237 24.31 -13.14 4.56
CA TYR A 237 23.51 -13.70 5.65
C TYR A 237 22.97 -15.09 5.31
N ALA A 238 22.49 -15.28 4.08
CA ALA A 238 22.00 -16.59 3.63
C ALA A 238 23.11 -17.65 3.58
N ARG A 239 24.36 -17.28 3.21
CA ARG A 239 25.51 -18.18 3.27
C ARG A 239 25.86 -18.55 4.71
N ASP A 240 25.84 -17.57 5.62
CA ASP A 240 26.21 -17.76 7.03
C ASP A 240 25.26 -18.74 7.74
N VAL A 241 23.99 -18.78 7.33
CA VAL A 241 23.01 -19.74 7.86
C VAL A 241 22.83 -21.01 6.99
N GLY A 242 23.68 -21.21 6.01
CA GLY A 242 23.77 -22.46 5.23
C GLY A 242 22.75 -22.62 4.10
N VAL A 243 22.09 -21.53 3.65
CA VAL A 243 21.09 -21.56 2.56
C VAL A 243 21.41 -20.64 1.39
N GLY A 244 22.68 -20.24 1.22
CA GLY A 244 23.10 -19.28 0.20
C GLY A 244 22.67 -19.62 -1.23
N GLU A 245 22.76 -20.90 -1.64
CA GLU A 245 22.34 -21.35 -2.98
C GLU A 245 20.81 -21.39 -3.19
N ARG A 246 20.05 -21.16 -2.12
CA ARG A 246 18.59 -21.17 -2.14
C ARG A 246 17.98 -19.79 -2.05
N VAL A 247 18.80 -18.74 -2.04
CA VAL A 247 18.35 -17.35 -1.91
C VAL A 247 18.81 -16.54 -3.11
N SER A 248 17.89 -15.86 -3.74
CA SER A 248 18.17 -14.83 -4.72
C SER A 248 17.72 -13.48 -4.18
N ALA A 249 18.58 -12.47 -4.30
CA ALA A 249 18.29 -11.10 -3.95
C ALA A 249 18.34 -10.25 -5.22
N ILE A 250 17.26 -9.48 -5.48
CA ILE A 250 17.16 -8.67 -6.69
C ILE A 250 16.72 -7.23 -6.34
N GLU A 251 16.97 -6.33 -7.27
CA GLU A 251 16.55 -4.94 -7.17
C GLU A 251 15.03 -4.79 -7.23
N TYR A 252 14.56 -3.55 -7.02
CA TYR A 252 13.15 -3.20 -7.18
C TYR A 252 12.68 -3.44 -8.62
N ARG A 253 11.48 -4.02 -8.75
CA ARG A 253 10.85 -4.28 -10.05
C ARG A 253 9.51 -3.56 -10.16
N THR A 254 9.17 -3.16 -11.37
CA THR A 254 7.87 -2.54 -11.69
C THR A 254 6.86 -3.52 -12.26
N ASP A 255 7.32 -4.70 -12.74
CA ASP A 255 6.51 -5.76 -13.33
C ASP A 255 6.12 -6.85 -12.29
N MET A 256 5.72 -6.42 -11.11
CA MET A 256 5.38 -7.33 -10.00
C MET A 256 4.36 -8.42 -10.34
N PRO A 257 3.35 -8.21 -11.20
CA PRO A 257 2.47 -9.30 -11.62
C PRO A 257 3.21 -10.46 -12.28
N ASN A 258 4.20 -10.18 -13.15
CA ASN A 258 5.06 -11.19 -13.77
C ASN A 258 5.86 -11.99 -12.74
N VAL A 259 6.42 -11.28 -11.74
CA VAL A 259 7.15 -11.91 -10.64
C VAL A 259 6.23 -12.81 -9.82
N PHE A 260 5.08 -12.31 -9.39
CA PHE A 260 4.14 -13.11 -8.59
C PHE A 260 3.55 -14.29 -9.36
N ALA A 261 3.29 -14.14 -10.67
CA ALA A 261 2.85 -15.28 -11.49
C ALA A 261 3.81 -16.47 -11.35
N SER A 262 5.11 -16.20 -11.25
CA SER A 262 6.20 -17.19 -11.20
C SER A 262 6.49 -17.74 -9.78
N CYS A 263 5.87 -17.20 -8.74
CA CYS A 263 6.03 -17.64 -7.35
C CYS A 263 4.99 -18.69 -6.96
N ASP A 264 5.33 -19.56 -6.01
CA ASP A 264 4.41 -20.55 -5.43
C ASP A 264 3.79 -20.01 -4.12
N CYS A 265 4.49 -19.13 -3.38
CA CYS A 265 4.02 -18.51 -2.16
C CYS A 265 4.61 -17.10 -2.02
N VAL A 266 3.88 -16.18 -1.42
CA VAL A 266 4.38 -14.85 -1.08
C VAL A 266 4.30 -14.62 0.42
N VAL A 267 5.38 -14.12 1.00
CA VAL A 267 5.52 -13.87 2.44
C VAL A 267 5.70 -12.38 2.70
N ASP A 268 5.13 -11.90 3.78
CA ASP A 268 5.48 -10.62 4.42
C ASP A 268 5.79 -10.87 5.90
N ALA A 269 7.06 -10.99 6.21
CA ALA A 269 7.55 -11.26 7.57
C ALA A 269 7.73 -9.96 8.39
N SER A 270 7.13 -8.84 7.99
CA SER A 270 7.28 -7.54 8.64
C SER A 270 6.93 -7.58 10.13
N TRP A 271 7.78 -6.99 10.97
CA TRP A 271 7.49 -6.83 12.41
C TRP A 271 7.12 -5.38 12.78
N ALA A 272 7.16 -4.48 11.83
CA ALA A 272 6.58 -3.15 11.95
C ALA A 272 5.82 -2.86 10.65
N GLY A 273 4.64 -2.33 10.75
CA GLY A 273 3.81 -2.05 9.59
C GLY A 273 2.91 -0.86 9.86
N THR A 274 2.50 -0.22 8.79
CA THR A 274 1.75 1.01 8.87
C THR A 274 0.32 0.87 8.38
N GLY A 275 -0.03 -0.26 7.79
CA GLY A 275 -1.35 -0.54 7.25
C GLY A 275 -1.40 -1.97 6.69
N ILE A 276 -2.34 -2.24 5.84
CA ILE A 276 -2.41 -3.51 5.10
C ILE A 276 -1.29 -3.55 4.06
N THR A 277 -0.50 -4.62 4.07
CA THR A 277 0.63 -4.79 3.16
C THR A 277 0.15 -4.91 1.71
N GLY A 278 0.61 -4.00 0.84
CA GLY A 278 0.27 -4.00 -0.58
C GLY A 278 0.70 -5.28 -1.28
N THR A 279 1.91 -5.74 -1.00
CA THR A 279 2.49 -6.98 -1.57
C THR A 279 1.62 -8.21 -1.33
N ILE A 280 1.13 -8.40 -0.09
CA ILE A 280 0.25 -9.54 0.24
C ILE A 280 -1.08 -9.41 -0.49
N ARG A 281 -1.68 -8.22 -0.53
CA ARG A 281 -2.93 -7.98 -1.25
C ARG A 281 -2.78 -8.25 -2.76
N GLU A 282 -1.64 -7.86 -3.36
CA GLU A 282 -1.31 -8.12 -4.76
C GLU A 282 -1.06 -9.60 -5.03
N ALA A 283 -0.35 -10.29 -4.13
CA ALA A 283 -0.15 -11.74 -4.21
C ALA A 283 -1.47 -12.52 -4.13
N MET A 284 -2.32 -12.15 -3.18
CA MET A 284 -3.68 -12.72 -3.06
C MET A 284 -4.52 -12.46 -4.32
N ALA A 285 -4.42 -11.27 -4.93
CA ALA A 285 -5.05 -10.98 -6.22
C ALA A 285 -4.55 -11.89 -7.34
N MET A 286 -3.28 -12.29 -7.31
CA MET A 286 -2.67 -13.27 -8.21
C MET A 286 -2.98 -14.73 -7.83
N ALA A 287 -3.95 -14.98 -6.95
CA ALA A 287 -4.31 -16.31 -6.43
C ALA A 287 -3.12 -17.06 -5.80
N LYS A 288 -2.14 -16.35 -5.24
CA LYS A 288 -1.00 -17.00 -4.59
C LYS A 288 -1.28 -17.22 -3.10
N PRO A 289 -0.89 -18.40 -2.56
CA PRO A 289 -0.79 -18.60 -1.12
C PRO A 289 0.00 -17.47 -0.48
N ALA A 290 -0.55 -16.88 0.57
CA ALA A 290 0.06 -15.73 1.24
C ALA A 290 0.25 -15.99 2.73
N ILE A 291 1.46 -15.75 3.21
CA ILE A 291 1.80 -15.78 4.65
C ILE A 291 2.10 -14.35 5.06
N ALA A 292 1.41 -13.84 6.06
CA ALA A 292 1.66 -12.50 6.59
C ALA A 292 1.81 -12.52 8.10
N THR A 293 2.73 -11.71 8.60
CA THR A 293 2.76 -11.43 10.04
C THR A 293 1.58 -10.54 10.45
N ASP A 294 1.13 -10.68 11.68
CA ASP A 294 0.08 -9.86 12.29
C ASP A 294 0.59 -8.44 12.62
N ALA A 295 1.14 -7.79 11.60
CA ALA A 295 1.66 -6.43 11.65
C ALA A 295 0.71 -5.47 10.94
N GLY A 296 0.49 -4.30 11.51
CA GLY A 296 -0.43 -3.30 10.93
C GLY A 296 -1.83 -3.88 10.73
N GLY A 297 -2.43 -3.61 9.58
CA GLY A 297 -3.78 -4.09 9.23
C GLY A 297 -3.82 -5.46 8.55
N ASN A 298 -2.75 -6.26 8.56
CA ASN A 298 -2.69 -7.54 7.85
C ASN A 298 -3.77 -8.53 8.35
N ARG A 299 -4.15 -8.48 9.63
CA ARG A 299 -5.27 -9.26 10.18
C ARG A 299 -6.62 -8.98 9.49
N GLU A 300 -6.80 -7.79 8.96
CA GLU A 300 -8.03 -7.43 8.23
C GLU A 300 -8.04 -8.00 6.81
N LEU A 301 -6.86 -8.19 6.23
CA LEU A 301 -6.69 -8.80 4.91
C LEU A 301 -6.67 -10.32 4.99
N VAL A 302 -5.84 -10.90 5.86
CA VAL A 302 -5.77 -12.35 6.15
C VAL A 302 -6.69 -12.61 7.33
N SER A 303 -8.00 -12.53 7.09
CA SER A 303 -9.03 -12.51 8.12
C SER A 303 -9.43 -13.91 8.62
N SER A 304 -9.00 -14.96 7.92
CA SER A 304 -9.27 -16.34 8.30
C SER A 304 -8.26 -17.31 7.66
N PRO A 305 -8.13 -18.55 8.17
CA PRO A 305 -7.24 -19.57 7.60
C PRO A 305 -7.61 -20.01 6.16
N GLU A 306 -8.82 -19.72 5.71
CA GLU A 306 -9.28 -20.05 4.35
C GLU A 306 -8.73 -19.08 3.29
N VAL A 307 -8.19 -17.93 3.70
CA VAL A 307 -7.67 -16.90 2.77
C VAL A 307 -6.17 -16.65 2.92
N GLY A 308 -5.48 -17.33 3.84
CA GLY A 308 -4.04 -17.20 4.02
C GLY A 308 -3.57 -17.58 5.43
N TRP A 309 -2.28 -17.42 5.67
CA TRP A 309 -1.65 -17.70 6.97
C TRP A 309 -1.29 -16.39 7.65
N LEU A 310 -1.86 -16.16 8.83
CA LEU A 310 -1.51 -15.03 9.70
C LEU A 310 -0.67 -15.56 10.87
N VAL A 311 0.56 -15.08 10.98
CA VAL A 311 1.52 -15.53 12.03
C VAL A 311 1.90 -14.37 12.93
N PRO A 312 2.25 -14.63 14.22
CA PRO A 312 2.75 -13.58 15.10
C PRO A 312 4.02 -12.92 14.54
N MET A 313 4.21 -11.64 14.85
CA MET A 313 5.44 -10.91 14.49
C MET A 313 6.65 -11.52 15.24
N LYS A 314 7.80 -11.65 14.54
CA LYS A 314 9.05 -12.18 15.11
C LYS A 314 8.95 -13.60 15.69
N ASP A 315 7.94 -14.35 15.30
CA ASP A 315 7.79 -15.75 15.67
C ASP A 315 8.31 -16.65 14.54
N ARG A 316 9.59 -17.01 14.63
CA ARG A 316 10.27 -17.90 13.67
C ARG A 316 9.57 -19.26 13.58
N ALA A 317 9.13 -19.82 14.71
CA ALA A 317 8.51 -21.15 14.71
C ALA A 317 7.17 -21.14 13.98
N ALA A 318 6.33 -20.13 14.23
CA ALA A 318 5.07 -19.97 13.51
C ALA A 318 5.27 -19.72 12.01
N LEU A 319 6.26 -18.90 11.63
CA LEU A 319 6.60 -18.67 10.22
C LEU A 319 7.11 -19.92 9.53
N THR A 320 7.99 -20.67 10.19
CA THR A 320 8.52 -21.97 9.73
C THR A 320 7.40 -22.99 9.53
N ASN A 321 6.45 -23.08 10.46
CA ASN A 321 5.30 -23.99 10.35
C ASN A 321 4.38 -23.61 9.21
N ALA A 322 4.07 -22.32 9.02
CA ALA A 322 3.28 -21.85 7.88
C ALA A 322 3.94 -22.19 6.54
N LEU A 323 5.26 -22.02 6.42
CA LEU A 323 6.02 -22.44 5.23
C LEU A 323 5.92 -23.95 4.99
N ARG A 324 6.05 -24.78 6.04
CA ARG A 324 5.88 -26.24 5.91
C ARG A 324 4.49 -26.64 5.42
N GLU A 325 3.45 -26.04 6.00
CA GLU A 325 2.08 -26.32 5.57
C GLU A 325 1.86 -26.01 4.10
N VAL A 326 2.26 -24.83 3.64
CA VAL A 326 2.12 -24.42 2.23
C VAL A 326 2.88 -25.34 1.28
N MET A 327 4.06 -25.84 1.67
CA MET A 327 4.87 -26.72 0.84
C MET A 327 4.41 -28.18 0.86
N SER A 328 3.87 -28.66 1.98
CA SER A 328 3.47 -30.04 2.17
C SER A 328 2.13 -30.37 1.47
N ASP A 329 1.20 -29.43 1.40
CA ASP A 329 -0.10 -29.60 0.74
C ASP A 329 -0.34 -28.48 -0.29
N ARG A 330 0.27 -28.67 -1.46
CA ARG A 330 0.14 -27.73 -2.59
C ARG A 330 -1.29 -27.56 -3.09
N ALA A 331 -2.10 -28.61 -3.01
CA ALA A 331 -3.49 -28.55 -3.47
C ALA A 331 -4.31 -27.66 -2.54
N ARG A 332 -4.19 -27.87 -1.23
CA ARG A 332 -4.81 -26.99 -0.22
C ARG A 332 -4.29 -25.55 -0.33
N ALA A 333 -2.99 -25.36 -0.47
CA ALA A 333 -2.40 -24.04 -0.63
C ALA A 333 -2.95 -23.30 -1.86
N ALA A 334 -3.10 -23.98 -3.00
CA ALA A 334 -3.71 -23.41 -4.20
C ALA A 334 -5.19 -23.07 -4.00
N ALA A 335 -5.95 -23.91 -3.29
CA ALA A 335 -7.35 -23.63 -2.95
C ALA A 335 -7.47 -22.36 -2.07
N ILE A 336 -6.61 -22.22 -1.06
CA ILE A 336 -6.52 -21.00 -0.22
C ILE A 336 -6.14 -19.78 -1.08
N GLY A 337 -5.17 -19.91 -2.00
CA GLY A 337 -4.81 -18.83 -2.93
C GLY A 337 -5.99 -18.37 -3.80
N ASN A 338 -6.80 -19.29 -4.30
CA ASN A 338 -8.00 -18.96 -5.06
C ASN A 338 -9.07 -18.26 -4.19
N ALA A 339 -9.29 -18.73 -2.97
CA ALA A 339 -10.18 -18.06 -2.03
C ALA A 339 -9.68 -16.67 -1.65
N ALA A 340 -8.35 -16.52 -1.46
CA ALA A 340 -7.69 -15.23 -1.22
C ALA A 340 -7.95 -14.23 -2.37
N ARG A 341 -7.86 -14.67 -3.64
CA ARG A 341 -8.20 -13.82 -4.78
C ARG A 341 -9.65 -13.34 -4.71
N GLN A 342 -10.60 -14.23 -4.45
CA GLN A 342 -12.02 -13.86 -4.33
C GLN A 342 -12.23 -12.84 -3.21
N HIS A 343 -11.55 -13.02 -2.07
CA HIS A 343 -11.59 -12.12 -0.94
C HIS A 343 -11.07 -10.71 -1.32
N VAL A 344 -9.94 -10.62 -2.01
CA VAL A 344 -9.38 -9.34 -2.48
C VAL A 344 -10.28 -8.67 -3.52
N VAL A 345 -10.80 -9.41 -4.49
CA VAL A 345 -11.73 -8.88 -5.51
C VAL A 345 -12.96 -8.26 -4.86
N LYS A 346 -13.54 -8.94 -3.86
CA LYS A 346 -14.76 -8.49 -3.16
C LYS A 346 -14.53 -7.34 -2.17
N GLY A 347 -13.37 -7.30 -1.49
CA GLY A 347 -13.15 -6.41 -0.34
C GLY A 347 -12.09 -5.32 -0.54
N PHE A 348 -11.11 -5.56 -1.43
CA PHE A 348 -9.88 -4.77 -1.53
C PHE A 348 -9.50 -4.41 -2.98
N SER A 349 -10.47 -4.39 -3.90
CA SER A 349 -10.22 -3.98 -5.29
C SER A 349 -10.08 -2.44 -5.39
N LYS A 350 -9.38 -2.00 -6.43
CA LYS A 350 -9.25 -0.58 -6.80
C LYS A 350 -10.62 0.05 -7.02
N GLU A 351 -11.47 -0.62 -7.73
CA GLU A 351 -12.82 -0.17 -8.09
C GLU A 351 -13.67 0.08 -6.84
N LEU A 352 -13.66 -0.86 -5.90
CA LEU A 352 -14.38 -0.73 -4.62
C LEU A 352 -13.87 0.46 -3.80
N ARG A 353 -12.54 0.64 -3.74
CA ARG A 353 -11.94 1.78 -3.05
C ARG A 353 -12.40 3.11 -3.67
N ILE A 354 -12.37 3.22 -4.99
CA ILE A 354 -12.77 4.44 -5.71
C ILE A 354 -14.26 4.73 -5.47
N MET A 355 -15.11 3.72 -5.54
CA MET A 355 -16.54 3.84 -5.25
C MET A 355 -16.78 4.35 -3.82
N ARG A 356 -16.11 3.78 -2.81
CA ARG A 356 -16.20 4.22 -1.41
C ARG A 356 -15.71 5.66 -1.19
N LEU A 357 -14.65 6.08 -1.91
CA LEU A 357 -14.19 7.47 -1.86
C LEU A 357 -15.22 8.42 -2.48
N GLU A 358 -15.79 8.06 -3.61
CA GLU A 358 -16.83 8.86 -4.27
C GLU A 358 -18.07 9.00 -3.38
N GLU A 359 -18.54 7.92 -2.78
CA GLU A 359 -19.66 7.91 -1.81
C GLU A 359 -19.39 8.82 -0.62
N LEU A 360 -18.17 8.73 -0.06
CA LEU A 360 -17.71 9.60 1.03
C LEU A 360 -17.81 11.07 0.64
N TYR A 361 -17.26 11.44 -0.54
CA TYR A 361 -17.26 12.83 -1.01
C TYR A 361 -18.66 13.34 -1.22
N ARG A 362 -19.51 12.58 -1.89
CA ARG A 362 -20.92 12.93 -2.10
C ARG A 362 -21.68 13.09 -0.79
N GLY A 363 -21.41 12.23 0.19
CA GLY A 363 -22.00 12.30 1.52
C GLY A 363 -21.65 13.60 2.25
N ILE A 364 -20.35 14.00 2.22
CA ILE A 364 -19.92 15.26 2.86
C ILE A 364 -20.54 16.48 2.17
N ILE A 365 -20.55 16.50 0.85
CA ILE A 365 -21.12 17.64 0.08
C ILE A 365 -22.61 17.78 0.36
N ARG A 366 -23.36 16.67 0.42
CA ARG A 366 -24.80 16.73 0.77
C ARG A 366 -25.00 17.32 2.16
N MET A 367 -24.25 16.88 3.17
CA MET A 367 -24.38 17.43 4.54
C MET A 367 -24.14 18.95 4.56
N LYS A 368 -23.11 19.44 3.85
CA LYS A 368 -22.79 20.88 3.78
C LYS A 368 -23.81 21.73 3.02
N ASN A 369 -24.58 21.15 2.14
CA ASN A 369 -25.62 21.88 1.39
C ASN A 369 -26.95 21.98 2.18
N PHE A 370 -27.08 21.23 3.28
CA PHE A 370 -28.23 21.27 4.19
C PHE A 370 -27.97 22.11 5.45
N GLU A 371 -26.70 22.50 5.72
CA GLU A 371 -26.31 23.45 6.75
C GLU A 371 -26.24 24.89 6.19
#